data_5366c6633d382411942731d96ddc7bdc
#
_entry.id   5366c6633d382411942731d96ddc7bdc
#
_cell.length_a   1.000
_cell.length_b   1.000
_cell.length_c   1.000
_cell.angle_alpha   90.00
_cell.angle_beta   90.00
_cell.angle_gamma   90.00
#
_symmetry.space_group_name_H-M   'P 1'
#
loop_
_entity.id
_entity.type
_entity.pdbx_description
1 polymer ?
#
loop_
_entity_poly.entity_id
_entity_poly.type
_entity_poly.pdbx_seq_one_letter_code
_entity_poly.pdbx_strand_id
1 'polypeptide(L)'
;MEEKFVAAWMAARKNAMNIGVRLRPLAEDTALQAAHRCLTGHRESDGFGILADKHHLEWTLEALVIDKRFTALFTDEEANTALQRLLLAGYRF
;
A
#
# COMPACT_ATOMS: atom_id res chain seq x y z
N MET A 1 -13.05 4.12 -10.08
CA MET A 1 -12.50 3.36 -8.95
C MET A 1 -10.98 3.48 -8.86
N GLU A 2 -10.31 3.37 -9.99
CA GLU A 2 -8.86 3.53 -10.06
C GLU A 2 -8.40 4.93 -9.62
N GLU A 3 -9.16 5.95 -9.98
CA GLU A 3 -8.87 7.32 -9.57
C GLU A 3 -8.91 7.50 -8.05
N LYS A 4 -9.85 6.81 -7.39
CA LYS A 4 -9.95 6.84 -5.93
C LYS A 4 -8.76 6.14 -5.28
N PHE A 5 -8.26 5.06 -5.91
CA PHE A 5 -7.06 4.36 -5.44
C PHE A 5 -5.84 5.29 -5.49
N VAL A 6 -5.65 5.98 -6.62
CA VAL A 6 -4.55 6.93 -6.77
C VAL A 6 -4.65 8.06 -5.73
N ALA A 7 -5.85 8.61 -5.54
CA ALA A 7 -6.06 9.67 -4.55
C ALA A 7 -5.74 9.17 -3.14
N ALA A 8 -6.14 7.95 -2.79
CA ALA A 8 -5.86 7.37 -1.49
C ALA A 8 -4.36 7.14 -1.31
N TRP A 9 -3.66 6.68 -2.35
CA TRP A 9 -2.21 6.51 -2.31
C TRP A 9 -1.50 7.85 -2.10
N MET A 10 -1.92 8.89 -2.81
CA MET A 10 -1.31 10.22 -2.67
C MET A 10 -1.53 10.78 -1.27
N ALA A 11 -2.71 10.57 -0.68
CA ALA A 11 -3.00 10.98 0.68
C ALA A 11 -2.11 10.23 1.69
N ALA A 12 -1.97 8.91 1.53
CA ALA A 12 -1.12 8.10 2.38
C ALA A 12 0.35 8.55 2.29
N ARG A 13 0.82 8.83 1.07
CA ARG A 13 2.16 9.32 0.84
C ARG A 13 2.39 10.67 1.54
N LYS A 14 1.43 11.57 1.44
CA LYS A 14 1.50 12.87 2.09
C LYS A 14 1.58 12.72 3.61
N ASN A 15 0.76 11.85 4.18
CA ASN A 15 0.79 11.57 5.62
C ASN A 15 2.14 11.02 6.05
N ALA A 16 2.71 10.10 5.27
CA ALA A 16 4.03 9.56 5.55
C ALA A 16 5.10 10.64 5.50
N MET A 17 5.03 11.54 4.52
CA MET A 17 5.98 12.65 4.41
C MET A 17 5.92 13.58 5.62
N ASN A 18 4.76 13.77 6.21
CA ASN A 18 4.58 14.63 7.38
C ASN A 18 5.32 14.10 8.62
N ILE A 19 5.61 12.82 8.66
CA ILE A 19 6.41 12.22 9.74
C ILE A 19 7.83 11.87 9.31
N GLY A 20 8.26 12.40 8.17
CA GLY A 20 9.64 12.25 7.69
C GLY A 20 9.89 11.00 6.86
N VAL A 21 8.87 10.26 6.48
CA VAL A 21 9.01 9.07 5.63
C VAL A 21 8.77 9.47 4.19
N ARG A 22 9.79 9.28 3.34
CA ARG A 22 9.68 9.58 1.92
C ARG A 22 9.32 8.31 1.16
N LEU A 23 8.17 8.35 0.49
CA LEU A 23 7.75 7.27 -0.37
C LEU A 23 7.97 7.69 -1.83
N ARG A 24 8.35 6.72 -2.65
CA ARG A 24 8.59 6.98 -4.07
C ARG A 24 7.28 7.45 -4.73
N PRO A 25 7.29 8.60 -5.44
CA PRO A 25 6.10 9.04 -6.15
C PRO A 25 5.77 8.09 -7.29
N LEU A 26 4.47 7.83 -7.47
CA LEU A 26 3.96 7.04 -8.58
C LEU A 26 3.11 7.93 -9.46
N ALA A 27 3.26 7.80 -10.77
CA ALA A 27 2.41 8.50 -11.72
C ALA A 27 0.99 7.93 -11.63
N GLU A 28 -0.02 8.76 -11.90
CA GLU A 28 -1.43 8.37 -11.77
C GLU A 28 -1.76 7.12 -12.59
N ASP A 29 -1.21 7.03 -13.80
CA ASP A 29 -1.49 5.92 -14.71
C ASP A 29 -0.71 4.64 -14.37
N THR A 30 0.25 4.71 -13.43
CA THR A 30 1.09 3.57 -13.08
C THR A 30 0.91 3.10 -11.63
N ALA A 31 0.15 3.83 -10.80
CA ALA A 31 -0.02 3.50 -9.40
C ALA A 31 -0.62 2.09 -9.21
N LEU A 32 -1.68 1.78 -9.96
CA LEU A 32 -2.32 0.47 -9.88
C LEU A 32 -1.41 -0.64 -10.40
N GLN A 33 -0.70 -0.39 -11.50
CA GLN A 33 0.27 -1.34 -12.05
C GLN A 33 1.42 -1.58 -11.07
N ALA A 34 1.89 -0.53 -10.42
CA ALA A 34 2.94 -0.65 -9.40
C ALA A 34 2.46 -1.50 -8.22
N ALA A 35 1.19 -1.34 -7.82
CA ALA A 35 0.60 -2.17 -6.76
C ALA A 35 0.58 -3.65 -7.16
N HIS A 36 0.14 -3.96 -8.39
CA HIS A 36 0.13 -5.34 -8.89
C HIS A 36 1.54 -5.93 -8.90
N ARG A 37 2.52 -5.20 -9.39
CA ARG A 37 3.91 -5.67 -9.42
C ARG A 37 4.47 -5.90 -8.02
N CYS A 38 4.15 -5.02 -7.09
CA CYS A 38 4.57 -5.16 -5.71
C CYS A 38 4.05 -6.46 -5.09
N LEU A 39 2.80 -6.80 -5.38
CA LEU A 39 2.16 -7.98 -4.82
C LEU A 39 2.62 -9.28 -5.48
N THR A 40 2.98 -9.24 -6.75
CA THR A 40 3.50 -10.42 -7.45
C THR A 40 4.99 -10.65 -7.20
N GLY A 41 5.70 -9.62 -6.72
CA GLY A 41 7.11 -9.75 -6.34
C GLY A 41 7.25 -10.28 -4.93
N HIS A 42 8.50 -10.52 -4.54
CA HIS A 42 8.83 -11.01 -3.19
C HIS A 42 9.20 -9.88 -2.22
N ARG A 43 9.03 -8.63 -2.64
CA ARG A 43 9.38 -7.47 -1.85
C ARG A 43 8.15 -6.69 -1.43
N GLU A 44 8.22 -6.14 -0.22
CA GLU A 44 7.22 -5.22 0.29
C GLU A 44 7.30 -3.89 -0.47
N SER A 45 6.24 -3.09 -0.36
CA SER A 45 6.20 -1.78 -1.00
C SER A 45 7.26 -0.85 -0.43
N ASP A 46 7.57 0.23 -1.17
CA ASP A 46 8.53 1.23 -0.74
C ASP A 46 8.10 1.85 0.59
N GLY A 47 9.03 1.92 1.53
CA GLY A 47 8.78 2.49 2.85
C GLY A 47 8.01 1.60 3.81
N PHE A 48 7.63 0.37 3.41
CA PHE A 48 6.84 -0.54 4.25
C PHE A 48 7.51 -0.77 5.61
N GLY A 49 8.80 -1.14 5.60
CA GLY A 49 9.52 -1.41 6.85
C GLY A 49 9.60 -0.21 7.77
N ILE A 50 9.82 0.98 7.20
CA ILE A 50 9.91 2.21 7.97
C ILE A 50 8.55 2.56 8.59
N LEU A 51 7.46 2.40 7.82
CA LEU A 51 6.12 2.66 8.33
C LEU A 51 5.72 1.64 9.38
N ALA A 52 6.17 0.39 9.25
CA ALA A 52 5.95 -0.64 10.26
C ALA A 52 6.63 -0.23 11.58
N ASP A 53 7.88 0.24 11.52
CA ASP A 53 8.62 0.69 12.70
C ASP A 53 7.95 1.89 13.38
N LYS A 54 7.30 2.73 12.60
CA LYS A 54 6.61 3.92 13.11
C LYS A 54 5.14 3.66 13.48
N HIS A 55 4.66 2.43 13.34
CA HIS A 55 3.29 2.01 13.61
C HIS A 55 2.25 2.71 12.72
N HIS A 56 2.61 2.93 11.45
CA HIS A 56 1.73 3.58 10.46
C HIS A 56 1.56 2.72 9.21
N LEU A 57 1.33 1.42 9.41
CA LEU A 57 1.12 0.48 8.30
C LEU A 57 -0.11 0.82 7.45
N GLU A 58 -1.05 1.59 7.99
CA GLU A 58 -2.24 2.04 7.26
C GLU A 58 -1.90 2.95 6.07
N TRP A 59 -0.68 3.46 6.01
CA TRP A 59 -0.20 4.30 4.90
C TRP A 59 0.61 3.52 3.87
N THR A 60 0.68 2.22 3.98
CA THR A 60 1.38 1.38 3.00
C THR A 60 0.49 1.07 1.80
N LEU A 61 1.12 0.71 0.69
CA LEU A 61 0.40 0.28 -0.50
C LEU A 61 -0.40 -1.00 -0.21
N GLU A 62 0.17 -1.90 0.58
CA GLU A 62 -0.50 -3.14 0.99
C GLU A 62 -1.81 -2.86 1.73
N ALA A 63 -1.84 -1.85 2.61
CA ALA A 63 -3.05 -1.48 3.33
C ALA A 63 -4.14 -0.98 2.40
N LEU A 64 -3.77 -0.27 1.32
CA LEU A 64 -4.73 0.17 0.32
C LEU A 64 -5.31 -1.01 -0.46
N VAL A 65 -4.51 -2.03 -0.74
CA VAL A 65 -4.95 -3.21 -1.49
C VAL A 65 -6.07 -3.94 -0.75
N ILE A 66 -6.00 -4.03 0.58
CA ILE A 66 -7.01 -4.72 1.38
C ILE A 66 -8.18 -3.82 1.80
N ASP A 67 -8.15 -2.55 1.43
CA ASP A 67 -9.26 -1.63 1.69
C ASP A 67 -10.48 -2.07 0.89
N LYS A 68 -11.63 -2.16 1.54
CA LYS A 68 -12.89 -2.62 0.92
C LYS A 68 -13.25 -1.84 -0.33
N ARG A 69 -12.86 -0.57 -0.40
CA ARG A 69 -13.14 0.28 -1.57
C ARG A 69 -12.41 -0.19 -2.81
N PHE A 70 -11.31 -0.91 -2.65
CA PHE A 70 -10.40 -1.25 -3.75
C PHE A 70 -10.25 -2.74 -4.01
N THR A 71 -10.97 -3.59 -3.28
CA THR A 71 -10.82 -5.06 -3.42
C THR A 71 -11.15 -5.54 -4.82
N ALA A 72 -12.06 -4.85 -5.52
CA ALA A 72 -12.42 -5.22 -6.90
C ALA A 72 -11.30 -4.98 -7.91
N LEU A 73 -10.28 -4.20 -7.55
CA LEU A 73 -9.13 -3.92 -8.42
C LEU A 73 -8.06 -5.01 -8.36
N PHE A 74 -8.15 -5.92 -7.39
CA PHE A 74 -7.11 -6.92 -7.14
C PHE A 74 -7.70 -8.32 -7.06
N THR A 75 -6.86 -9.32 -7.34
CA THR A 75 -7.26 -10.72 -7.19
C THR A 75 -7.21 -11.12 -5.71
N ASP A 76 -7.85 -12.25 -5.40
CA ASP A 76 -7.82 -12.79 -4.04
C ASP A 76 -6.39 -13.12 -3.61
N GLU A 77 -5.56 -13.62 -4.52
CA GLU A 77 -4.14 -13.90 -4.25
C GLU A 77 -3.39 -12.63 -3.89
N GLU A 78 -3.61 -11.56 -4.63
CA GLU A 78 -2.96 -10.28 -4.37
C GLU A 78 -3.39 -9.73 -3.02
N ALA A 79 -4.68 -9.78 -2.71
CA ALA A 79 -5.19 -9.32 -1.43
C ALA A 79 -4.62 -10.16 -0.27
N ASN A 80 -4.54 -11.47 -0.44
CA ASN A 80 -3.96 -12.36 0.57
C ASN A 80 -2.49 -12.06 0.81
N THR A 81 -1.73 -11.79 -0.26
CA THR A 81 -0.32 -11.43 -0.15
C THR A 81 -0.15 -10.16 0.68
N ALA A 82 -0.94 -9.13 0.37
CA ALA A 82 -0.91 -7.87 1.11
C ALA A 82 -1.29 -8.08 2.57
N LEU A 83 -2.34 -8.85 2.82
CA LEU A 83 -2.81 -9.15 4.17
C LEU A 83 -1.74 -9.87 4.99
N GLN A 84 -1.09 -10.88 4.41
CA GLN A 84 -0.02 -11.61 5.10
C GLN A 84 1.15 -10.70 5.47
N ARG A 85 1.56 -9.83 4.55
CA ARG A 85 2.64 -8.87 4.83
C ARG A 85 2.29 -7.97 6.01
N LEU A 86 1.06 -7.47 6.04
CA LEU A 86 0.59 -6.59 7.10
C LEU A 86 0.54 -7.33 8.45
N LEU A 87 0.00 -8.55 8.46
CA LEU A 87 -0.11 -9.34 9.69
C LEU A 87 1.25 -9.70 10.25
N LEU A 88 2.21 -10.07 9.39
CA LEU A 88 3.57 -10.37 9.81
C LEU A 88 4.29 -9.15 10.37
N ALA A 89 3.91 -7.96 9.93
CA ALA A 89 4.48 -6.71 10.42
C ALA A 89 3.74 -6.19 11.68
N GLY A 90 2.72 -6.88 12.14
CA GLY A 90 2.00 -6.51 13.35
C GLY A 90 0.81 -5.58 13.13
N TYR A 91 0.33 -5.45 11.89
CA TYR A 91 -0.83 -4.61 11.61
C TYR A 91 -2.09 -5.21 12.22
N ARG A 92 -2.90 -4.37 12.84
CA ARG A 92 -4.17 -4.77 13.46
C ARG A 92 -5.34 -4.08 12.75
N PHE A 93 -6.34 -4.85 12.44
CA PHE A 93 -7.56 -4.38 11.78
C PHE A 93 -8.60 -3.94 12.79
#